data_26121ef68e771f590d172d246bc5aeed
#
_entry.id   26121ef68e771f590d172d246bc5aeed
#
_cell.length_a   1.000
_cell.length_b   1.000
_cell.length_c   1.000
_cell.angle_alpha   90.00
_cell.angle_beta   90.00
_cell.angle_gamma   90.00
#
_symmetry.space_group_name_H-M   'P 1'
#
loop_
_entity.id
_entity.type
_entity.pdbx_description
1 polymer ?
#
loop_
_entity_poly.entity_id
_entity_poly.type
_entity_poly.pdbx_seq_one_letter_code
_entity_poly.pdbx_strand_id
1 'polypeptide(L)'
;MTIGNKQNTKRNRFTTLSAFFNFIINTLDPGLQNPCEASILKKMFKRSQIIQWNILEKDIVNEIIFRTTNPRNRIMLELMSRAGMRISEVLKLTPNDTDGRKLILRHPKSGRDKELVYIPQRFSNRLEDYIQMKGLGNNERIFPITYGTARGMVRKAGKIVNVLLRPHDLRRFAATYASRSGTPIEIVSKVILRHANLSTTQRYLGKEYGSTPT
;
A
#
# COMPACT_ATOMS: atom_id res chain seq x y z
N MET A 1 -19.06 -22.82 -3.96
CA MET A 1 -17.93 -21.91 -4.29
C MET A 1 -17.62 -20.83 -3.26
N THR A 2 -18.48 -20.59 -2.29
CA THR A 2 -18.36 -19.50 -1.30
C THR A 2 -18.37 -19.93 0.16
N ILE A 3 -18.57 -21.21 0.45
CA ILE A 3 -18.58 -21.76 1.80
C ILE A 3 -17.20 -21.49 2.45
N GLY A 4 -17.15 -21.00 3.68
CA GLY A 4 -15.92 -20.69 4.42
C GLY A 4 -15.19 -19.38 4.06
N ASN A 5 -15.55 -18.70 2.96
CA ASN A 5 -14.90 -17.45 2.59
C ASN A 5 -15.48 -16.24 3.34
N LYS A 6 -14.59 -15.26 3.67
CA LYS A 6 -15.01 -13.97 4.22
C LYS A 6 -15.86 -13.18 3.21
N GLN A 7 -16.81 -12.37 3.69
CA GLN A 7 -17.77 -11.61 2.85
C GLN A 7 -17.08 -10.76 1.77
N ASN A 8 -15.94 -10.13 2.08
CA ASN A 8 -15.19 -9.37 1.08
C ASN A 8 -14.60 -10.24 -0.05
N THR A 9 -14.20 -11.48 0.26
CA THR A 9 -13.74 -12.45 -0.76
C THR A 9 -14.90 -12.88 -1.65
N LYS A 10 -16.07 -13.18 -1.05
CA LYS A 10 -17.28 -13.51 -1.79
C LYS A 10 -17.67 -12.38 -2.75
N ARG A 11 -17.68 -11.15 -2.26
CA ARG A 11 -17.95 -9.97 -3.07
C ARG A 11 -16.96 -9.77 -4.21
N ASN A 12 -15.66 -9.91 -3.97
CA ASN A 12 -14.66 -9.75 -5.03
C ASN A 12 -14.88 -10.77 -6.15
N ARG A 13 -15.17 -12.03 -5.81
CA ARG A 13 -15.51 -13.06 -6.79
C ARG A 13 -16.77 -12.72 -7.55
N PHE A 14 -17.82 -12.26 -6.87
CA PHE A 14 -19.05 -11.80 -7.49
C PHE A 14 -18.81 -10.64 -8.47
N THR A 15 -18.04 -9.63 -8.08
CA THR A 15 -17.67 -8.50 -8.94
C THR A 15 -16.88 -8.95 -10.18
N THR A 16 -15.94 -9.89 -10.00
CA THR A 16 -15.17 -10.45 -11.12
C THR A 16 -16.07 -11.22 -12.08
N LEU A 17 -17.00 -12.00 -11.56
CA LEU A 17 -17.98 -12.74 -12.37
C LEU A 17 -18.91 -11.79 -13.13
N SER A 18 -19.41 -10.75 -12.48
CA SER A 18 -20.24 -9.73 -13.12
C SER A 18 -19.48 -9.02 -14.26
N ALA A 19 -18.23 -8.66 -14.03
CA ALA A 19 -17.38 -8.05 -15.06
C ALA A 19 -17.14 -9.00 -16.25
N PHE A 20 -16.96 -10.28 -16.00
CA PHE A 20 -16.81 -11.29 -17.03
C PHE A 20 -18.07 -11.41 -17.91
N PHE A 21 -19.26 -11.48 -17.31
CA PHE A 21 -20.50 -11.50 -18.08
C PHE A 21 -20.72 -10.21 -18.88
N ASN A 22 -20.41 -9.05 -18.31
CA ASN A 22 -20.47 -7.78 -19.04
C ASN A 22 -19.51 -7.77 -20.24
N PHE A 23 -18.31 -8.35 -20.09
CA PHE A 23 -17.38 -8.49 -21.22
C PHE A 23 -17.98 -9.36 -22.34
N ILE A 24 -18.56 -10.52 -22.02
CA ILE A 24 -19.19 -11.40 -23.01
C ILE A 24 -20.32 -10.67 -23.72
N ILE A 25 -21.20 -10.01 -22.99
CA ILE A 25 -22.35 -9.26 -23.55
C ILE A 25 -21.86 -8.18 -24.52
N ASN A 26 -20.82 -7.44 -24.13
CA ASN A 26 -20.33 -6.33 -24.95
C ASN A 26 -19.51 -6.75 -26.17
N THR A 27 -18.95 -7.98 -26.17
CA THR A 27 -18.00 -8.39 -27.23
C THR A 27 -18.45 -9.59 -28.03
N LEU A 28 -19.25 -10.50 -27.47
CA LEU A 28 -19.55 -11.79 -28.08
C LEU A 28 -21.05 -12.03 -28.29
N ASP A 29 -21.87 -11.77 -27.30
CA ASP A 29 -23.31 -12.07 -27.34
C ASP A 29 -24.13 -10.97 -26.63
N PRO A 30 -24.59 -9.94 -27.37
CA PRO A 30 -25.42 -8.87 -26.81
C PRO A 30 -26.80 -9.34 -26.32
N GLY A 31 -27.26 -10.53 -26.69
CA GLY A 31 -28.54 -11.11 -26.24
C GLY A 31 -28.47 -11.77 -24.87
N LEU A 32 -27.24 -12.02 -24.35
CA LEU A 32 -27.06 -12.63 -23.04
C LEU A 32 -27.40 -11.64 -21.92
N GLN A 33 -28.08 -12.11 -20.90
CA GLN A 33 -28.33 -11.32 -19.69
C GLN A 33 -27.28 -11.64 -18.62
N ASN A 34 -26.77 -10.61 -17.94
CA ASN A 34 -25.83 -10.82 -16.85
C ASN A 34 -26.55 -11.36 -15.60
N PRO A 35 -26.34 -12.63 -15.21
CA PRO A 35 -27.01 -13.22 -14.04
C PRO A 35 -26.67 -12.52 -12.72
N CYS A 36 -25.56 -11.77 -12.66
CA CYS A 36 -25.17 -11.00 -11.50
C CYS A 36 -26.00 -9.72 -11.30
N GLU A 37 -26.84 -9.34 -12.28
CA GLU A 37 -27.71 -8.16 -12.15
C GLU A 37 -28.94 -8.41 -11.25
N ALA A 38 -29.25 -9.67 -10.94
CA ALA A 38 -30.35 -10.03 -10.06
C ALA A 38 -30.22 -9.32 -8.69
N SER A 39 -31.29 -8.63 -8.28
CA SER A 39 -31.31 -7.78 -7.06
C SER A 39 -31.02 -8.58 -5.79
N ILE A 40 -31.42 -9.84 -5.73
CA ILE A 40 -31.13 -10.74 -4.61
C ILE A 40 -29.62 -11.01 -4.47
N LEU A 41 -28.91 -11.22 -5.57
CA LEU A 41 -27.45 -11.45 -5.57
C LEU A 41 -26.68 -10.18 -5.19
N LYS A 42 -27.12 -9.02 -5.67
CA LYS A 42 -26.54 -7.72 -5.27
C LYS A 42 -26.69 -7.49 -3.77
N LYS A 43 -27.82 -7.85 -3.17
CA LYS A 43 -28.04 -7.78 -1.71
C LYS A 43 -27.14 -8.77 -0.95
N MET A 44 -27.06 -10.04 -1.40
CA MET A 44 -26.21 -11.08 -0.76
C MET A 44 -24.74 -10.70 -0.75
N PHE A 45 -24.24 -10.08 -1.81
CA PHE A 45 -22.84 -9.70 -1.95
C PHE A 45 -22.57 -8.22 -1.67
N LYS A 46 -23.47 -7.57 -0.95
CA LYS A 46 -23.26 -6.19 -0.50
C LYS A 46 -22.01 -6.07 0.37
N ARG A 47 -21.37 -4.91 0.33
CA ARG A 47 -20.19 -4.64 1.14
C ARG A 47 -20.53 -4.73 2.61
N SER A 48 -19.78 -5.53 3.37
CA SER A 48 -19.86 -5.48 4.81
C SER A 48 -19.39 -4.11 5.32
N GLN A 49 -19.91 -3.73 6.48
CA GLN A 49 -19.71 -2.42 7.10
C GLN A 49 -18.25 -1.94 7.13
N ILE A 50 -18.09 -0.66 7.36
CA ILE A 50 -16.82 0.08 7.44
C ILE A 50 -15.86 -0.66 8.36
N ILE A 51 -14.75 -1.12 7.79
CA ILE A 51 -13.66 -1.70 8.57
C ILE A 51 -13.02 -0.53 9.34
N GLN A 52 -13.18 -0.53 10.66
CA GLN A 52 -12.34 0.33 11.49
C GLN A 52 -10.90 -0.19 11.41
N TRP A 53 -10.02 0.67 10.95
CA TRP A 53 -8.62 0.35 10.86
C TRP A 53 -7.92 0.79 12.14
N ASN A 54 -7.15 -0.10 12.77
CA ASN A 54 -6.22 0.31 13.81
C ASN A 54 -5.10 1.15 13.16
N ILE A 55 -5.07 2.43 13.48
CA ILE A 55 -4.02 3.34 13.06
C ILE A 55 -2.87 3.19 14.05
N LEU A 56 -1.67 2.97 13.50
CA LEU A 56 -0.47 2.87 14.32
C LEU A 56 -0.10 4.26 14.86
N GLU A 57 0.22 4.34 16.13
CA GLU A 57 0.77 5.57 16.71
C GLU A 57 2.25 5.75 16.32
N LYS A 58 2.69 7.01 16.30
CA LYS A 58 4.06 7.41 15.89
C LYS A 58 5.13 6.69 16.71
N ASP A 59 4.94 6.59 18.02
CA ASP A 59 5.92 6.02 18.92
C ASP A 59 6.06 4.50 18.72
N ILE A 60 4.96 3.81 18.44
CA ILE A 60 4.97 2.39 18.08
C ILE A 60 5.78 2.15 16.80
N VAL A 61 5.58 2.98 15.76
CA VAL A 61 6.34 2.84 14.51
C VAL A 61 7.80 3.17 14.71
N ASN A 62 8.13 4.20 15.49
CA ASN A 62 9.49 4.56 15.83
C ASN A 62 10.18 3.43 16.59
N GLU A 63 9.52 2.82 17.57
CA GLU A 63 10.02 1.71 18.36
C GLU A 63 10.30 0.47 17.50
N ILE A 64 9.40 0.12 16.58
CA ILE A 64 9.61 -0.97 15.61
C ILE A 64 10.87 -0.73 14.79
N ILE A 65 11.03 0.50 14.26
CA ILE A 65 12.19 0.86 13.44
C ILE A 65 13.47 0.83 14.29
N PHE A 66 13.42 1.38 15.49
CA PHE A 66 14.57 1.45 16.41
C PHE A 66 15.07 0.07 16.81
N ARG A 67 14.16 -0.84 17.20
CA ARG A 67 14.51 -2.22 17.59
C ARG A 67 14.87 -3.13 16.42
N THR A 68 14.63 -2.71 15.19
CA THR A 68 15.03 -3.49 14.01
C THR A 68 16.51 -3.31 13.74
N THR A 69 17.34 -4.26 14.18
CA THR A 69 18.82 -4.20 14.08
C THR A 69 19.35 -4.48 12.68
N ASN A 70 18.66 -5.31 11.89
CA ASN A 70 19.08 -5.63 10.52
C ASN A 70 18.90 -4.41 9.60
N PRO A 71 19.96 -3.85 8.98
CA PRO A 71 19.92 -2.62 8.19
C PRO A 71 18.95 -2.69 7.01
N ARG A 72 18.94 -3.80 6.25
CA ARG A 72 17.99 -4.03 5.15
C ARG A 72 16.56 -3.90 5.63
N ASN A 73 16.20 -4.61 6.69
CA ASN A 73 14.85 -4.64 7.21
C ASN A 73 14.41 -3.26 7.72
N ARG A 74 15.31 -2.56 8.40
CA ARG A 74 15.08 -1.21 8.91
C ARG A 74 14.81 -0.22 7.78
N ILE A 75 15.61 -0.22 6.72
CA ILE A 75 15.42 0.63 5.54
C ILE A 75 14.07 0.31 4.87
N MET A 76 13.73 -0.97 4.70
CA MET A 76 12.45 -1.37 4.13
C MET A 76 11.25 -0.88 4.95
N LEU A 77 11.32 -0.95 6.28
CA LEU A 77 10.27 -0.44 7.17
C LEU A 77 10.13 1.08 7.06
N GLU A 78 11.24 1.81 6.97
CA GLU A 78 11.25 3.27 6.79
C GLU A 78 10.67 3.69 5.43
N LEU A 79 11.00 3.00 4.34
CA LEU A 79 10.41 3.26 3.01
C LEU A 79 8.88 3.10 3.02
N MET A 80 8.37 2.10 3.72
CA MET A 80 6.93 1.88 3.82
C MET A 80 6.24 2.89 4.76
N SER A 81 6.86 3.20 5.91
CA SER A 81 6.22 4.00 6.96
C SER A 81 6.43 5.51 6.81
N ARG A 82 7.54 5.96 6.23
CA ARG A 82 7.86 7.38 6.09
C ARG A 82 7.65 7.90 4.67
N ALA A 83 7.99 7.09 3.66
CA ALA A 83 7.78 7.44 2.26
C ALA A 83 6.47 6.89 1.67
N GLY A 84 5.69 6.15 2.45
CA GLY A 84 4.41 5.61 2.04
C GLY A 84 4.49 4.63 0.86
N MET A 85 5.62 3.96 0.65
CA MET A 85 5.80 3.03 -0.46
C MET A 85 5.03 1.72 -0.25
N ARG A 86 4.57 1.13 -1.35
CA ARG A 86 4.06 -0.25 -1.33
C ARG A 86 5.23 -1.22 -1.22
N ILE A 87 5.07 -2.33 -0.49
CA ILE A 87 6.12 -3.36 -0.36
C ILE A 87 6.62 -3.85 -1.72
N SER A 88 5.75 -3.96 -2.72
CA SER A 88 6.15 -4.36 -4.09
C SER A 88 6.98 -3.29 -4.80
N GLU A 89 6.78 -2.01 -4.49
CA GLU A 89 7.59 -0.90 -4.99
C GLU A 89 8.98 -0.96 -4.35
N VAL A 90 9.05 -1.14 -3.03
CA VAL A 90 10.31 -1.30 -2.29
C VAL A 90 11.15 -2.45 -2.86
N LEU A 91 10.54 -3.60 -3.12
CA LEU A 91 11.24 -4.79 -3.63
C LEU A 91 11.74 -4.66 -5.09
N LYS A 92 11.27 -3.67 -5.83
CA LYS A 92 11.69 -3.42 -7.21
C LYS A 92 12.82 -2.40 -7.32
N LEU A 93 13.10 -1.64 -6.25
CA LEU A 93 14.14 -0.60 -6.27
C LEU A 93 15.51 -1.15 -6.63
N THR A 94 16.18 -0.41 -7.50
CA THR A 94 17.58 -0.58 -7.88
C THR A 94 18.37 0.70 -7.56
N PRO A 95 19.72 0.69 -7.50
CA PRO A 95 20.51 1.90 -7.33
C PRO A 95 20.20 2.97 -8.40
N ASN A 96 19.93 2.58 -9.65
CA ASN A 96 19.50 3.51 -10.72
C ASN A 96 18.17 4.23 -10.46
N ASP A 97 17.39 3.80 -9.47
CA ASP A 97 16.14 4.46 -9.10
C ASP A 97 16.33 5.47 -7.97
N THR A 98 17.56 5.65 -7.48
CA THR A 98 17.90 6.59 -6.41
C THR A 98 18.61 7.83 -6.98
N ASP A 99 18.09 9.02 -6.67
CA ASP A 99 18.66 10.30 -7.06
C ASP A 99 18.55 11.28 -5.86
N GLY A 100 19.53 11.23 -4.99
CA GLY A 100 19.53 11.97 -3.73
C GLY A 100 18.23 11.71 -2.96
N ARG A 101 17.44 12.74 -2.73
CA ARG A 101 16.16 12.68 -2.00
C ARG A 101 14.99 12.13 -2.82
N LYS A 102 15.20 11.74 -4.07
CA LYS A 102 14.16 11.24 -4.97
C LYS A 102 14.36 9.77 -5.25
N LEU A 103 13.27 9.01 -5.20
CA LEU A 103 13.22 7.63 -5.67
C LEU A 103 12.27 7.58 -6.87
N ILE A 104 12.71 6.96 -7.95
CA ILE A 104 11.98 6.84 -9.20
C ILE A 104 11.31 5.47 -9.25
N LEU A 105 9.99 5.43 -9.25
CA LEU A 105 9.24 4.18 -9.41
C LEU A 105 8.94 4.00 -10.90
N ARG A 106 9.56 2.99 -11.50
CA ARG A 106 9.32 2.60 -12.90
C ARG A 106 8.15 1.64 -12.98
N HIS A 107 7.30 1.81 -13.98
CA HIS A 107 6.11 0.98 -14.22
C HIS A 107 5.25 0.80 -12.95
N PRO A 108 4.80 1.90 -12.34
CA PRO A 108 3.96 1.84 -11.15
C PRO A 108 2.59 1.23 -11.50
N LYS A 109 1.91 0.67 -10.49
CA LYS A 109 0.59 0.04 -10.67
C LYS A 109 -0.52 1.01 -11.10
N SER A 110 -0.24 2.32 -11.09
CA SER A 110 -1.16 3.39 -11.52
C SER A 110 -1.32 3.51 -13.04
N GLY A 111 -0.50 2.81 -13.82
CA GLY A 111 -0.46 2.92 -15.29
C GLY A 111 0.32 4.13 -15.83
N ARG A 112 0.99 4.90 -14.96
CA ARG A 112 1.89 5.98 -15.37
C ARG A 112 3.27 5.39 -15.72
N ASP A 113 4.03 6.08 -16.56
CA ASP A 113 5.39 5.64 -16.90
C ASP A 113 6.34 5.67 -15.71
N LYS A 114 6.25 6.72 -14.90
CA LYS A 114 7.08 6.93 -13.71
C LYS A 114 6.30 7.63 -12.61
N GLU A 115 6.64 7.33 -11.36
CA GLU A 115 6.21 8.07 -10.18
C GLU A 115 7.42 8.43 -9.33
N LEU A 116 7.37 9.59 -8.65
CA LEU A 116 8.42 10.04 -7.74
C LEU A 116 7.99 9.82 -6.29
N VAL A 117 8.96 9.43 -5.48
CA VAL A 117 8.85 9.35 -4.02
C VAL A 117 9.94 10.21 -3.42
N TYR A 118 9.57 11.07 -2.49
CA TYR A 118 10.53 11.94 -1.79
C TYR A 118 10.84 11.36 -0.41
N ILE A 119 12.12 11.37 -0.07
CA ILE A 119 12.65 10.91 1.22
C ILE A 119 13.49 12.01 1.88
N PRO A 120 13.57 12.05 3.22
CA PRO A 120 14.46 12.98 3.92
C PRO A 120 15.95 12.69 3.61
N GLN A 121 16.79 13.72 3.61
CA GLN A 121 18.23 13.58 3.32
C GLN A 121 18.91 12.53 4.18
N ARG A 122 18.66 12.56 5.50
CA ARG A 122 19.21 11.58 6.44
C ARG A 122 18.88 10.13 6.07
N PHE A 123 17.72 9.92 5.43
CA PHE A 123 17.32 8.59 5.00
C PHE A 123 17.98 8.23 3.65
N SER A 124 18.10 9.19 2.74
CA SER A 124 18.85 9.03 1.48
C SER A 124 20.27 8.57 1.75
N ASN A 125 20.99 9.27 2.63
CA ASN A 125 22.37 8.93 2.98
C ASN A 125 22.47 7.47 3.48
N ARG A 126 21.58 7.04 4.37
CA ARG A 126 21.58 5.64 4.84
C ARG A 126 21.27 4.61 3.77
N LEU A 127 20.44 4.96 2.81
CA LEU A 127 20.14 4.07 1.68
C LEU A 127 21.37 3.96 0.77
N GLU A 128 22.04 5.06 0.49
CA GLU A 128 23.29 5.13 -0.27
C GLU A 128 24.40 4.34 0.41
N ASP A 129 24.61 4.55 1.72
CA ASP A 129 25.56 3.80 2.52
C ASP A 129 25.30 2.29 2.45
N TYR A 130 24.02 1.90 2.51
CA TYR A 130 23.64 0.49 2.41
C TYR A 130 23.93 -0.09 1.00
N ILE A 131 23.68 0.67 -0.06
CA ILE A 131 23.97 0.27 -1.44
C ILE A 131 25.47 0.08 -1.63
N GLN A 132 26.26 1.03 -1.16
CA GLN A 132 27.74 0.98 -1.22
C GLN A 132 28.31 -0.20 -0.40
N MET A 133 27.85 -0.34 0.85
CA MET A 133 28.27 -1.44 1.72
C MET A 133 28.00 -2.82 1.11
N LYS A 134 26.93 -2.94 0.29
CA LYS A 134 26.57 -4.19 -0.38
C LYS A 134 27.25 -4.38 -1.73
N GLY A 135 27.94 -3.36 -2.26
CA GLY A 135 28.57 -3.41 -3.57
C GLY A 135 27.58 -3.65 -4.71
N LEU A 136 26.36 -3.09 -4.62
CA LEU A 136 25.29 -3.38 -5.57
C LEU A 136 25.55 -2.69 -6.91
N GLY A 137 25.43 -3.45 -7.99
CA GLY A 137 25.42 -2.90 -9.33
C GLY A 137 24.14 -2.09 -9.62
N ASN A 138 24.25 -1.14 -10.56
CA ASN A 138 23.21 -0.15 -10.85
C ASN A 138 21.81 -0.75 -11.12
N ASN A 139 21.74 -1.93 -11.71
CA ASN A 139 20.49 -2.61 -12.08
C ASN A 139 20.10 -3.75 -11.13
N GLU A 140 20.89 -3.99 -10.09
CA GLU A 140 20.58 -5.03 -9.11
C GLU A 140 19.52 -4.54 -8.13
N ARG A 141 18.68 -5.45 -7.66
CA ARG A 141 17.69 -5.10 -6.64
C ARG A 141 18.36 -4.77 -5.31
N ILE A 142 18.05 -3.61 -4.74
CA ILE A 142 18.55 -3.23 -3.40
C ILE A 142 18.10 -4.24 -2.35
N PHE A 143 16.90 -4.82 -2.52
CA PHE A 143 16.30 -5.78 -1.58
C PHE A 143 15.95 -7.10 -2.30
N PRO A 144 16.93 -8.00 -2.54
CA PRO A 144 16.74 -9.22 -3.32
C PRO A 144 16.05 -10.34 -2.51
N ILE A 145 14.86 -10.05 -1.99
CA ILE A 145 14.02 -11.02 -1.26
C ILE A 145 12.64 -11.13 -1.90
N THR A 146 11.94 -12.22 -1.61
CA THR A 146 10.59 -12.44 -2.11
C THR A 146 9.57 -11.59 -1.36
N TYR A 147 8.41 -11.39 -1.98
CA TYR A 147 7.26 -10.74 -1.33
C TYR A 147 6.85 -11.44 -0.02
N GLY A 148 6.84 -12.78 -0.03
CA GLY A 148 6.51 -13.59 1.14
C GLY A 148 7.48 -13.36 2.30
N THR A 149 8.79 -13.36 2.00
CA THR A 149 9.85 -13.07 2.97
C THR A 149 9.72 -11.66 3.54
N ALA A 150 9.52 -10.67 2.68
CA ALA A 150 9.34 -9.27 3.11
C ALA A 150 8.10 -9.08 3.99
N ARG A 151 6.96 -9.71 3.62
CA ARG A 151 5.75 -9.70 4.45
C ARG A 151 5.96 -10.40 5.80
N GLY A 152 6.69 -11.51 5.81
CA GLY A 152 7.09 -12.22 7.02
C GLY A 152 7.97 -11.36 7.92
N MET A 153 8.92 -10.63 7.35
CA MET A 153 9.78 -9.67 8.05
C MET A 153 8.94 -8.57 8.73
N VAL A 154 8.03 -7.93 8.01
CA VAL A 154 7.15 -6.90 8.59
C VAL A 154 6.32 -7.47 9.76
N ARG A 155 5.77 -8.67 9.62
CA ARG A 155 5.03 -9.33 10.71
C ARG A 155 5.92 -9.61 11.92
N LYS A 156 7.17 -10.03 11.71
CA LYS A 156 8.15 -10.26 12.80
C LYS A 156 8.51 -8.94 13.50
N ALA A 157 8.70 -7.86 12.75
CA ALA A 157 8.97 -6.53 13.29
C ALA A 157 7.82 -6.04 14.20
N GLY A 158 6.56 -6.26 13.81
CA GLY A 158 5.41 -5.92 14.64
C GLY A 158 5.34 -6.71 15.95
N LYS A 159 5.79 -7.97 15.96
CA LYS A 159 5.82 -8.81 17.18
C LYS A 159 6.72 -8.24 18.27
N ILE A 160 7.75 -7.46 17.92
CA ILE A 160 8.68 -6.81 18.88
C ILE A 160 7.91 -5.89 19.85
N VAL A 161 6.80 -5.32 19.38
CA VAL A 161 5.94 -4.41 20.15
C VAL A 161 4.51 -4.97 20.32
N ASN A 162 4.33 -6.28 20.21
CA ASN A 162 3.04 -6.99 20.33
C ASN A 162 1.94 -6.49 19.38
N VAL A 163 2.32 -6.03 18.16
CA VAL A 163 1.37 -5.55 17.15
C VAL A 163 1.32 -6.50 15.95
N LEU A 164 0.11 -6.83 15.50
CA LEU A 164 -0.09 -7.54 14.23
C LEU A 164 0.14 -6.58 13.05
N LEU A 165 1.38 -6.45 12.62
CA LEU A 165 1.80 -5.51 11.60
C LEU A 165 1.73 -6.11 10.19
N ARG A 166 1.19 -5.32 9.26
CA ARG A 166 1.14 -5.63 7.82
C ARG A 166 1.79 -4.50 7.02
N PRO A 167 2.31 -4.75 5.81
CA PRO A 167 2.89 -3.71 4.97
C PRO A 167 1.95 -2.52 4.70
N HIS A 168 0.67 -2.79 4.50
CA HIS A 168 -0.32 -1.73 4.29
C HIS A 168 -0.59 -0.87 5.53
N ASP A 169 -0.36 -1.38 6.74
CA ASP A 169 -0.53 -0.61 7.97
C ASP A 169 0.57 0.46 8.08
N LEU A 170 1.81 0.14 7.70
CA LEU A 170 2.91 1.11 7.61
C LEU A 170 2.64 2.21 6.58
N ARG A 171 2.16 1.84 5.39
CA ARG A 171 1.81 2.82 4.37
C ARG A 171 0.62 3.69 4.80
N ARG A 172 -0.37 3.11 5.51
CA ARG A 172 -1.48 3.86 6.10
C ARG A 172 -0.98 4.82 7.17
N PHE A 173 -0.06 4.37 8.03
CA PHE A 173 0.58 5.25 9.01
C PHE A 173 1.20 6.48 8.34
N ALA A 174 1.97 6.32 7.25
CA ALA A 174 2.56 7.46 6.52
C ALA A 174 1.50 8.48 6.10
N ALA A 175 0.39 8.01 5.53
CA ALA A 175 -0.70 8.87 5.08
C ALA A 175 -1.44 9.55 6.24
N THR A 176 -1.79 8.79 7.28
CA THR A 176 -2.52 9.31 8.44
C THR A 176 -1.66 10.28 9.23
N TYR A 177 -0.37 9.98 9.40
CA TYR A 177 0.56 10.87 10.08
C TYR A 177 0.71 12.21 9.34
N ALA A 178 0.88 12.19 8.01
CA ALA A 178 0.95 13.40 7.21
C ALA A 178 -0.36 14.21 7.28
N SER A 179 -1.50 13.55 7.19
CA SER A 179 -2.83 14.17 7.31
C SER A 179 -3.02 14.84 8.68
N ARG A 180 -2.71 14.14 9.78
CA ARG A 180 -2.79 14.69 11.15
C ARG A 180 -1.80 15.83 11.39
N SER A 181 -0.71 15.89 10.64
CA SER A 181 0.27 17.00 10.66
C SER A 181 -0.14 18.18 9.78
N GLY A 182 -1.40 18.23 9.31
CA GLY A 182 -1.93 19.35 8.54
C GLY A 182 -1.63 19.30 7.03
N THR A 183 -1.06 18.20 6.51
CA THR A 183 -0.82 18.09 5.07
C THR A 183 -2.14 17.97 4.31
N PRO A 184 -2.39 18.84 3.28
CA PRO A 184 -3.61 18.75 2.47
C PRO A 184 -3.84 17.37 1.87
N ILE A 185 -5.09 16.94 1.82
CA ILE A 185 -5.46 15.58 1.37
C ILE A 185 -5.02 15.29 -0.07
N GLU A 186 -4.97 16.31 -0.91
CA GLU A 186 -4.48 16.23 -2.29
C GLU A 186 -3.00 15.84 -2.31
N ILE A 187 -2.19 16.43 -1.43
CA ILE A 187 -0.77 16.08 -1.29
C ILE A 187 -0.61 14.66 -0.74
N VAL A 188 -1.38 14.30 0.30
CA VAL A 188 -1.38 12.93 0.83
C VAL A 188 -1.76 11.94 -0.26
N SER A 189 -2.78 12.26 -1.06
CA SER A 189 -3.26 11.41 -2.16
C SER A 189 -2.26 11.30 -3.31
N LYS A 190 -1.81 12.44 -3.83
CA LYS A 190 -1.03 12.50 -5.08
C LYS A 190 0.45 12.21 -4.87
N VAL A 191 1.02 12.67 -3.76
CA VAL A 191 2.46 12.59 -3.49
C VAL A 191 2.80 11.39 -2.60
N ILE A 192 2.13 11.24 -1.45
CA ILE A 192 2.48 10.18 -0.49
C ILE A 192 1.91 8.83 -0.93
N LEU A 193 0.61 8.78 -1.21
CA LEU A 193 -0.06 7.53 -1.58
C LEU A 193 -0.06 7.25 -3.09
N ARG A 194 0.14 8.27 -3.92
CA ARG A 194 0.13 8.12 -5.37
C ARG A 194 -1.11 7.37 -5.86
N HIS A 195 -2.28 7.78 -5.32
CA HIS A 195 -3.57 7.27 -5.75
C HIS A 195 -4.06 8.02 -6.99
N ALA A 196 -4.60 7.30 -7.95
CA ALA A 196 -5.21 7.90 -9.13
C ALA A 196 -6.47 8.71 -8.76
N ASN A 197 -7.24 8.23 -7.78
CA ASN A 197 -8.49 8.82 -7.34
C ASN A 197 -8.44 9.25 -5.87
N LEU A 198 -8.82 10.50 -5.60
CA LEU A 198 -8.87 11.10 -4.26
C LEU A 198 -9.83 10.32 -3.32
N SER A 199 -10.94 9.83 -3.83
CA SER A 199 -11.91 9.05 -3.03
C SER A 199 -11.29 7.77 -2.42
N THR A 200 -10.22 7.25 -3.04
CA THR A 200 -9.45 6.13 -2.50
C THR A 200 -8.70 6.56 -1.24
N THR A 201 -8.13 7.76 -1.24
CA THR A 201 -7.42 8.33 -0.09
C THR A 201 -8.39 8.66 1.04
N GLN A 202 -9.54 9.25 0.76
CA GLN A 202 -10.58 9.52 1.75
C GLN A 202 -11.02 8.24 2.48
N ARG A 203 -11.24 7.15 1.74
CA ARG A 203 -11.54 5.82 2.33
C ARG A 203 -10.36 5.23 3.09
N TYR A 204 -9.14 5.55 2.67
CA TYR A 204 -7.91 5.04 3.28
C TYR A 204 -7.62 5.70 4.63
N LEU A 205 -7.91 7.00 4.74
CA LEU A 205 -7.77 7.78 5.99
C LEU A 205 -8.93 7.54 6.97
N GLY A 206 -10.04 6.96 6.53
CA GLY A 206 -11.22 6.73 7.36
C GLY A 206 -12.09 7.97 7.56
N LYS A 207 -12.98 7.93 8.56
CA LYS A 207 -13.97 8.99 8.85
C LYS A 207 -13.39 10.30 9.41
N GLU A 208 -12.08 10.46 9.49
CA GLU A 208 -11.46 11.68 10.06
C GLU A 208 -11.77 12.97 9.27
N TYR A 209 -12.29 12.85 8.03
CA TYR A 209 -12.68 13.98 7.20
C TYR A 209 -14.17 14.35 7.25
N GLY A 210 -14.95 13.79 8.17
CA GLY A 210 -16.38 14.03 8.28
C GLY A 210 -16.84 14.72 9.56
N SER A 211 -15.92 15.07 10.46
CA SER A 211 -16.21 15.85 11.67
C SER A 211 -15.41 17.15 11.64
N THR A 212 -15.91 18.14 10.93
CA THR A 212 -15.65 19.54 11.30
C THR A 212 -16.25 19.74 12.69
N PRO A 213 -15.49 20.16 13.70
CA PRO A 213 -16.10 20.65 14.92
C PRO A 213 -16.80 21.97 14.56
N THR A 214 -18.09 22.01 14.75
CA THR A 214 -18.86 23.26 14.91
C THR A 214 -18.41 23.99 16.16
#